data_add9965fb2876a7142a3d4f20f5aadb7
#
_entry.id   add9965fb2876a7142a3d4f20f5aadb7
#
_cell.length_a   1.000
_cell.length_b   1.000
_cell.length_c   1.000
_cell.angle_alpha   90.00
_cell.angle_beta   90.00
_cell.angle_gamma   90.00
#
_symmetry.space_group_name_H-M   'P 1'
#
loop_
_entity.id
_entity.type
_entity.pdbx_description
1 polymer ?
#
loop_
_entity_poly.entity_id
_entity_poly.type
_entity_poly.pdbx_seq_one_letter_code
_entity_poly.pdbx_strand_id
1 'polypeptide(L)'
;MPALANNDSPDPVFGVSDAVALFNQMLETATPHITVVGEVANFKINHGKWVFFDIKDEESTLGCFMSTFSLRVAIEDGMKVVVTARPNITRWGKLV
;
A
#
# COMPACT_ATOMS: atom_id res chain seq x y z
N MET A 1 13.82 -19.16 -2.32
CA MET A 1 14.72 -18.05 -2.07
C MET A 1 15.77 -17.97 -3.16
N PRO A 2 15.83 -16.91 -3.89
CA PRO A 2 16.85 -16.79 -4.94
C PRO A 2 18.24 -16.70 -4.34
N ALA A 3 19.21 -17.10 -5.11
CA ALA A 3 20.61 -17.01 -4.72
C ALA A 3 21.02 -15.54 -4.65
N LEU A 4 21.58 -15.12 -3.52
CA LEU A 4 21.91 -13.72 -3.27
C LEU A 4 23.06 -13.21 -4.12
N ALA A 5 23.93 -14.09 -4.57
CA ALA A 5 25.14 -13.70 -5.28
C ALA A 5 25.16 -14.17 -6.71
N ASN A 6 24.03 -14.48 -7.27
CA ASN A 6 23.97 -14.93 -8.66
C ASN A 6 24.05 -13.75 -9.62
N ASN A 7 25.25 -13.47 -10.10
CA ASN A 7 25.47 -12.39 -11.04
C ASN A 7 25.38 -12.83 -12.51
N ASP A 8 25.07 -14.11 -12.73
CA ASP A 8 24.92 -14.67 -14.09
C ASP A 8 23.50 -14.53 -14.60
N SER A 9 22.59 -13.99 -13.78
CA SER A 9 21.21 -13.79 -14.19
C SER A 9 21.11 -12.75 -15.29
N PRO A 10 20.29 -12.99 -16.33
CA PRO A 10 19.99 -11.96 -17.32
C PRO A 10 19.12 -10.85 -16.77
N ASP A 11 18.59 -11.01 -15.58
CA ASP A 11 17.72 -10.02 -14.98
C ASP A 11 18.51 -8.77 -14.58
N PRO A 12 17.92 -7.59 -14.73
CA PRO A 12 18.56 -6.36 -14.28
C PRO A 12 18.74 -6.37 -12.76
N VAL A 13 19.80 -5.71 -12.31
CA VAL A 13 20.11 -5.60 -10.88
C VAL A 13 19.81 -4.19 -10.43
N PHE A 14 19.02 -4.08 -9.36
CA PHE A 14 18.60 -2.79 -8.80
C PHE A 14 18.99 -2.68 -7.33
N GLY A 15 19.31 -1.47 -6.91
CA GLY A 15 19.30 -1.16 -5.49
C GLY A 15 17.86 -1.19 -4.96
N VAL A 16 17.71 -1.28 -3.66
CA VAL A 16 16.37 -1.40 -3.05
C VAL A 16 15.52 -0.18 -3.37
N SER A 17 16.05 1.03 -3.21
CA SER A 17 15.29 2.26 -3.50
C SER A 17 14.91 2.34 -4.97
N ASP A 18 15.81 1.93 -5.85
CA ASP A 18 15.53 1.94 -7.29
C ASP A 18 14.45 0.92 -7.64
N ALA A 19 14.45 -0.22 -6.99
CA ALA A 19 13.41 -1.24 -7.18
C ALA A 19 12.04 -0.70 -6.72
N VAL A 20 11.99 -0.07 -5.57
CA VAL A 20 10.74 0.53 -5.07
C VAL A 20 10.24 1.60 -6.04
N ALA A 21 11.13 2.45 -6.54
CA ALA A 21 10.75 3.48 -7.50
C ALA A 21 10.20 2.87 -8.79
N LEU A 22 10.84 1.81 -9.28
CA LEU A 22 10.37 1.11 -10.48
C LEU A 22 9.00 0.50 -10.26
N PHE A 23 8.78 -0.19 -9.14
CA PHE A 23 7.50 -0.81 -8.84
C PHE A 23 6.40 0.24 -8.76
N ASN A 24 6.68 1.38 -8.13
CA ASN A 24 5.70 2.46 -8.04
C ASN A 24 5.38 3.05 -9.42
N GLN A 25 6.37 3.17 -10.27
CA GLN A 25 6.15 3.63 -11.64
C GLN A 25 5.26 2.66 -12.42
N MET A 26 5.50 1.38 -12.26
CA MET A 26 4.68 0.34 -12.90
C MET A 26 3.24 0.37 -12.39
N LEU A 27 3.07 0.52 -11.07
CA LEU A 27 1.74 0.62 -10.47
C LEU A 27 1.00 1.86 -10.97
N GLU A 28 1.69 2.98 -11.04
CA GLU A 28 1.09 4.23 -11.52
C GLU A 28 0.65 4.12 -12.98
N THR A 29 1.42 3.42 -13.80
CA THR A 29 1.08 3.24 -15.21
C THR A 29 -0.06 2.27 -15.41
N ALA A 30 -0.03 1.13 -14.70
CA ALA A 30 -1.01 0.07 -14.87
C ALA A 30 -2.32 0.32 -14.12
N THR A 31 -2.22 0.86 -12.91
CA THR A 31 -3.38 1.07 -12.04
C THR A 31 -3.25 2.39 -11.29
N PRO A 32 -3.41 3.54 -11.99
CA PRO A 32 -3.24 4.84 -11.32
C PRO A 32 -4.22 5.05 -10.15
N HIS A 33 -5.43 4.53 -10.30
CA HIS A 33 -6.44 4.54 -9.22
C HIS A 33 -7.19 3.24 -9.26
N ILE A 34 -7.44 2.68 -8.07
CA ILE A 34 -8.30 1.51 -7.94
C ILE A 34 -9.31 1.74 -6.83
N THR A 35 -10.39 1.01 -6.91
CA THR A 35 -11.42 1.02 -5.87
C THR A 35 -11.49 -0.37 -5.26
N VAL A 36 -11.35 -0.43 -3.94
CA VAL A 36 -11.27 -1.70 -3.21
C VAL A 36 -12.33 -1.69 -2.12
N VAL A 37 -12.99 -2.82 -1.94
CA VAL A 37 -13.99 -3.03 -0.91
C VAL A 37 -13.40 -3.94 0.16
N GLY A 38 -13.55 -3.56 1.41
CA GLY A 38 -13.05 -4.38 2.50
C GLY A 38 -13.55 -3.91 3.86
N GLU A 39 -13.16 -4.65 4.88
CA GLU A 39 -13.48 -4.32 6.26
C GLU A 39 -12.31 -3.61 6.92
N VAL A 40 -12.59 -2.54 7.63
CA VAL A 40 -11.56 -1.75 8.31
C VAL A 40 -11.03 -2.49 9.52
N ALA A 41 -9.72 -2.48 9.69
CA ALA A 41 -9.04 -3.03 10.86
C ALA A 41 -7.84 -2.15 11.19
N ASN A 42 -7.42 -2.20 12.45
CA ASN A 42 -6.23 -1.50 12.93
C ASN A 42 -6.21 0.00 12.63
N PHE A 43 -7.36 0.62 12.72
CA PHE A 43 -7.48 2.06 12.49
C PHE A 43 -6.75 2.83 13.58
N LYS A 44 -5.92 3.79 13.15
CA LYS A 44 -5.24 4.69 14.09
C LYS A 44 -4.87 6.00 13.42
N ILE A 45 -4.71 7.03 14.24
CA ILE A 45 -4.27 8.33 13.80
C ILE A 45 -2.95 8.63 14.50
N ASN A 46 -1.91 8.93 13.72
CA ASN A 46 -0.60 9.28 14.25
C ASN A 46 -0.41 10.79 14.21
N HIS A 47 -0.02 11.35 15.35
CA HIS A 47 0.29 12.78 15.49
C HIS A 47 -0.88 13.69 15.07
N GLY A 48 -2.11 13.19 15.11
CA GLY A 48 -3.28 13.94 14.68
C GLY A 48 -3.29 14.33 13.20
N LYS A 49 -2.36 13.79 12.43
CA LYS A 49 -2.13 14.20 11.05
C LYS A 49 -2.31 13.07 10.04
N TRP A 50 -1.86 11.88 10.37
CA TRP A 50 -1.87 10.73 9.46
C TRP A 50 -2.81 9.66 9.96
N VAL A 51 -3.65 9.18 9.06
CA VAL A 51 -4.60 8.09 9.33
C VAL A 51 -4.05 6.82 8.70
N PHE A 52 -3.96 5.76 9.49
CA PHE A 52 -3.54 4.44 9.03
C PHE A 52 -4.64 3.45 9.35
N PHE A 53 -4.94 2.59 8.42
CA PHE A 53 -5.85 1.47 8.66
C PHE A 53 -5.57 0.38 7.64
N ASP A 54 -6.08 -0.81 7.93
CA ASP A 54 -6.04 -1.90 6.97
C ASP A 54 -7.46 -2.13 6.45
N ILE A 55 -7.56 -2.56 5.21
CA ILE A 55 -8.78 -3.14 4.68
C ILE A 55 -8.50 -4.61 4.43
N LYS A 56 -9.46 -5.44 4.79
CA LYS A 56 -9.25 -6.89 4.72
C LYS A 56 -10.51 -7.60 4.22
N ASP A 57 -10.30 -8.78 3.71
CA ASP A 57 -11.34 -9.76 3.45
C ASP A 57 -10.93 -11.08 4.13
N GLU A 58 -11.54 -12.19 3.75
CA GLU A 58 -11.27 -13.46 4.37
C GLU A 58 -9.84 -13.98 4.12
N GLU A 59 -9.19 -13.51 3.07
CA GLU A 59 -7.91 -14.06 2.63
C GLU A 59 -6.75 -13.09 2.71
N SER A 60 -7.01 -11.79 2.61
CA SER A 60 -5.94 -10.82 2.40
C SER A 60 -6.17 -9.54 3.17
N THR A 61 -5.08 -8.82 3.39
CA THR A 61 -5.09 -7.53 4.06
C THR A 61 -4.26 -6.55 3.24
N LEU A 62 -4.75 -5.33 3.13
CA LEU A 62 -4.07 -4.27 2.41
C LEU A 62 -4.02 -3.03 3.30
N GLY A 63 -2.81 -2.50 3.49
CA GLY A 63 -2.62 -1.30 4.30
C GLY A 63 -2.98 -0.04 3.53
N CYS A 64 -3.61 0.90 4.22
CA CYS A 64 -4.01 2.19 3.67
C CYS A 64 -3.53 3.32 4.55
N PHE A 65 -3.25 4.47 3.96
CA PHE A 65 -3.03 5.66 4.75
C PHE A 65 -3.49 6.91 3.98
N MET A 66 -3.78 7.94 4.75
CA MET A 66 -4.19 9.23 4.21
C MET A 66 -3.93 10.32 5.23
N SER A 67 -4.01 11.57 4.83
CA SER A 67 -4.00 12.68 5.78
C SER A 67 -5.37 12.81 6.43
N THR A 68 -5.43 13.40 7.62
CA THR A 68 -6.71 13.64 8.28
C THR A 68 -7.59 14.59 7.47
N PHE A 69 -6.99 15.43 6.65
CA PHE A 69 -7.74 16.33 5.76
C PHE A 69 -8.52 15.59 4.69
N SER A 70 -8.06 14.41 4.32
CA SER A 70 -8.73 13.59 3.29
C SER A 70 -9.83 12.72 3.87
N LEU A 71 -9.87 12.55 5.18
CA LEU A 71 -10.87 11.73 5.84
C LEU A 71 -12.17 12.53 5.98
N ARG A 72 -13.19 12.11 5.24
CA ARG A 72 -14.46 12.82 5.18
C ARG A 72 -15.55 12.20 6.03
N VAL A 73 -15.35 10.97 6.45
CA VAL A 73 -16.33 10.23 7.26
C VAL A 73 -15.61 9.56 8.39
N ALA A 74 -16.33 9.35 9.49
CA ALA A 74 -15.78 8.60 10.61
C ALA A 74 -15.64 7.14 10.22
N ILE A 75 -14.45 6.58 10.45
CA ILE A 75 -14.13 5.18 10.15
C ILE A 75 -13.82 4.49 11.47
N GLU A 76 -14.35 3.30 11.64
CA GLU A 76 -14.08 2.45 12.80
C GLU A 76 -13.77 1.04 12.36
N ASP A 77 -13.02 0.32 13.18
CA ASP A 77 -12.74 -1.09 12.94
C ASP A 77 -14.04 -1.86 12.81
N GLY A 78 -14.08 -2.78 11.88
CA GLY A 78 -15.25 -3.60 11.61
C GLY A 78 -16.22 -3.03 10.56
N MET A 79 -16.05 -1.78 10.18
CA MET A 79 -16.88 -1.19 9.13
C MET A 79 -16.47 -1.70 7.76
N LYS A 80 -17.46 -1.95 6.91
CA LYS A 80 -17.23 -2.23 5.51
C LYS A 80 -17.13 -0.93 4.74
N VAL A 81 -16.06 -0.76 3.98
CA VAL A 81 -15.81 0.48 3.26
C VAL A 81 -15.44 0.21 1.82
N VAL A 82 -15.63 1.23 1.00
CA VAL A 82 -15.17 1.28 -0.37
C VAL A 82 -14.09 2.36 -0.43
N VAL A 83 -12.89 1.98 -0.80
CA VAL A 83 -11.75 2.90 -0.82
C VAL A 83 -11.27 3.06 -2.25
N THR A 84 -11.20 4.30 -2.72
CA THR A 84 -10.54 4.63 -3.97
C THR A 84 -9.17 5.17 -3.64
N ALA A 85 -8.14 4.53 -4.16
CA ALA A 85 -6.78 4.83 -3.76
C ALA A 85 -5.81 4.70 -4.93
N ARG A 86 -4.65 5.25 -4.72
CA ARG A 86 -3.51 5.11 -5.64
C ARG A 86 -2.57 4.06 -5.03
N PRO A 87 -2.40 2.90 -5.68
CA PRO A 87 -1.48 1.89 -5.18
C PRO A 87 -0.06 2.42 -5.16
N ASN A 88 0.66 2.15 -4.08
CA ASN A 88 2.01 2.63 -3.91
C ASN A 88 2.74 1.76 -2.89
N ILE A 89 3.99 1.42 -3.18
CA ILE A 89 4.84 0.73 -2.22
C ILE A 89 5.56 1.80 -1.41
N THR A 90 5.36 1.78 -0.10
CA THR A 90 6.02 2.73 0.79
C THR A 90 7.50 2.41 0.91
N ARG A 91 8.27 3.36 1.41
CA ARG A 91 9.69 3.13 1.67
C ARG A 91 9.95 2.07 2.74
N TRP A 92 8.92 1.66 3.45
CA TRP A 92 9.01 0.55 4.41
C TRP A 92 8.61 -0.78 3.79
N GLY A 93 8.40 -0.81 2.46
CA GLY A 93 8.12 -2.04 1.74
C GLY A 93 6.68 -2.50 1.79
N LYS A 94 5.76 -1.65 2.19
CA LYS A 94 4.33 -2.01 2.26
C LYS A 94 3.56 -1.39 1.11
N LEU A 95 2.71 -2.20 0.50
CA LEU A 95 1.78 -1.71 -0.51
C LEU A 95 0.61 -1.03 0.21
N VAL A 96 0.32 0.18 -0.19
CA VAL A 96 -0.79 0.95 0.37
C VAL A 96 -1.62 1.59 -0.73
#